data_810122a451f743610d84b96ca1e4bac1
#
_entry.id   810122a451f743610d84b96ca1e4bac1
#
_cell.length_a   1.000
_cell.length_b   1.000
_cell.length_c   1.000
_cell.angle_alpha   90.00
_cell.angle_beta   90.00
_cell.angle_gamma   90.00
#
_symmetry.space_group_name_H-M   'P 1'
#
loop_
_entity.id
_entity.type
_entity.pdbx_description
1 polymer ?
#
loop_
_entity_poly.entity_id
_entity_poly.type
_entity_poly.pdbx_seq_one_letter_code
_entity_poly.pdbx_strand_id
1 'polypeptide(L)'
;MIGQEQLQTEIQKQIKRGVFPRFCILVGPRGAGKKLLAEQVSKWLNATLLPTGTSIADIRVMIENSHKLSGNCVHLISDADNMSVQARNALLKVTEEPPNNSYFIMTLEDENNTLDTIRSRATIFTMDRYRPKEIREYIEKKFTDITKDRVSTISIYTTLCETPGEVNLLNSMGALEFYEYCDKVVQNIAKVSTSNSFKIADKVSLKDGQEGYDLKLFLKAFVTICFDEVIAINDPENLEMGLYAQMALKTDEYLRELRNKSVNKQMLMDNWIMEIRDIWM
;
A
#
# COMPACT_ATOMS: atom_id res chain seq x y z
N MET A 1 11.05 -12.19 -6.71
CA MET A 1 10.25 -11.41 -5.73
C MET A 1 10.56 -11.97 -4.36
N ILE A 2 10.59 -11.17 -3.30
CA ILE A 2 10.75 -11.62 -1.91
C ILE A 2 9.35 -11.78 -1.32
N GLY A 3 9.15 -12.79 -0.46
CA GLY A 3 7.86 -13.10 0.13
C GLY A 3 6.83 -13.69 -0.85
N GLN A 4 5.61 -13.93 -0.37
CA GLN A 4 4.52 -14.51 -1.16
C GLN A 4 4.86 -15.88 -1.79
N GLU A 5 5.71 -16.66 -1.13
CA GLU A 5 6.28 -17.91 -1.70
C GLU A 5 5.21 -18.97 -2.02
N GLN A 6 4.19 -19.05 -1.17
CA GLN A 6 3.07 -19.98 -1.38
C GLN A 6 2.29 -19.61 -2.65
N LEU A 7 1.95 -18.32 -2.79
CA LEU A 7 1.24 -17.82 -3.96
C LEU A 7 2.05 -18.00 -5.24
N GLN A 8 3.35 -17.67 -5.21
CA GLN A 8 4.24 -17.88 -6.35
C GLN A 8 4.30 -19.35 -6.76
N THR A 9 4.41 -20.25 -5.79
CA THR A 9 4.45 -21.71 -6.01
C THR A 9 3.14 -22.21 -6.61
N GLU A 10 2.01 -21.73 -6.13
CA GLU A 10 0.69 -22.08 -6.65
C GLU A 10 0.53 -21.67 -8.11
N ILE A 11 0.82 -20.40 -8.42
CA ILE A 11 0.76 -19.88 -9.80
C ILE A 11 1.68 -20.67 -10.73
N GLN A 12 2.92 -20.96 -10.31
CA GLN A 12 3.84 -21.77 -11.11
C GLN A 12 3.32 -23.19 -11.37
N LYS A 13 2.70 -23.82 -10.36
CA LYS A 13 2.09 -25.15 -10.54
C LYS A 13 0.95 -25.09 -11.55
N GLN A 14 0.09 -24.09 -11.51
CA GLN A 14 -1.01 -23.92 -12.47
C GLN A 14 -0.47 -23.70 -13.89
N ILE A 15 0.56 -22.87 -14.06
CA ILE A 15 1.21 -22.61 -15.35
C ILE A 15 1.83 -23.91 -15.91
N LYS A 16 2.59 -24.65 -15.10
CA LYS A 16 3.21 -25.93 -15.54
C LYS A 16 2.19 -26.99 -15.94
N ARG A 17 1.00 -26.95 -15.34
CA ARG A 17 -0.13 -27.86 -15.68
C ARG A 17 -0.96 -27.36 -16.87
N GLY A 18 -0.70 -26.17 -17.38
CA GLY A 18 -1.49 -25.55 -18.45
C GLY A 18 -2.90 -25.12 -18.05
N VAL A 19 -3.16 -24.96 -16.76
CA VAL A 19 -4.48 -24.58 -16.19
C VAL A 19 -4.49 -23.18 -15.57
N PHE A 20 -3.47 -22.37 -15.83
CA PHE A 20 -3.46 -21.00 -15.37
C PHE A 20 -4.60 -20.19 -16.01
N PRO A 21 -5.39 -19.44 -15.24
CA PRO A 21 -6.58 -18.75 -15.74
C PRO A 21 -6.22 -17.68 -16.78
N ARG A 22 -7.09 -17.54 -17.80
CA ARG A 22 -6.94 -16.49 -18.82
C ARG A 22 -7.27 -15.10 -18.29
N PHE A 23 -8.08 -15.01 -17.24
CA PHE A 23 -8.37 -13.79 -16.54
C PHE A 23 -8.20 -13.99 -15.03
N CYS A 24 -7.33 -13.19 -14.42
CA CYS A 24 -7.12 -13.21 -12.98
C CYS A 24 -6.98 -11.80 -12.41
N ILE A 25 -7.25 -11.70 -11.12
CA ILE A 25 -7.12 -10.47 -10.34
C ILE A 25 -6.08 -10.71 -9.25
N LEU A 26 -5.07 -9.85 -9.18
CA LEU A 26 -4.12 -9.79 -8.07
C LEU A 26 -4.61 -8.75 -7.07
N VAL A 27 -5.07 -9.19 -5.92
CA VAL A 27 -5.55 -8.32 -4.84
C VAL A 27 -4.49 -8.23 -3.75
N GLY A 28 -4.33 -7.06 -3.16
CA GLY A 28 -3.42 -6.87 -2.03
C GLY A 28 -3.03 -5.42 -1.81
N PRO A 29 -2.36 -5.10 -0.69
CA PRO A 29 -2.06 -3.73 -0.32
C PRO A 29 -1.17 -3.03 -1.34
N ARG A 30 -1.21 -1.70 -1.35
CA ARG A 30 -0.32 -0.88 -2.18
C ARG A 30 1.14 -1.19 -1.81
N GLY A 31 1.99 -1.35 -2.83
CA GLY A 31 3.40 -1.68 -2.60
C GLY A 31 3.71 -3.15 -2.34
N ALA A 32 2.73 -4.05 -2.30
CA ALA A 32 2.95 -5.50 -2.10
C ALA A 32 3.69 -6.19 -3.26
N GLY A 33 3.85 -5.53 -4.41
CA GLY A 33 4.56 -6.10 -5.56
C GLY A 33 3.65 -6.76 -6.60
N LYS A 34 2.36 -6.40 -6.66
CA LYS A 34 1.40 -6.94 -7.64
C LYS A 34 1.90 -6.84 -9.09
N LYS A 35 2.45 -5.69 -9.48
CA LYS A 35 3.03 -5.49 -10.82
C LYS A 35 4.24 -6.39 -11.05
N LEU A 36 5.13 -6.52 -10.07
CA LEU A 36 6.28 -7.43 -10.14
C LEU A 36 5.85 -8.90 -10.27
N LEU A 37 4.78 -9.30 -9.59
CA LEU A 37 4.23 -10.64 -9.73
C LEU A 37 3.68 -10.86 -11.15
N ALA A 38 2.95 -9.89 -11.71
CA ALA A 38 2.44 -9.98 -13.07
C ALA A 38 3.59 -10.06 -14.10
N GLU A 39 4.66 -9.30 -13.93
CA GLU A 39 5.88 -9.41 -14.75
C GLU A 39 6.52 -10.80 -14.64
N GLN A 40 6.53 -11.38 -13.45
CA GLN A 40 7.08 -12.71 -13.22
C GLN A 40 6.20 -13.80 -13.84
N VAL A 41 4.88 -13.65 -13.75
CA VAL A 41 3.90 -14.52 -14.42
C VAL A 41 4.08 -14.48 -15.93
N SER A 42 4.26 -13.29 -16.52
CA SER A 42 4.49 -13.18 -17.96
C SER A 42 5.74 -13.94 -18.42
N LYS A 43 6.83 -13.89 -17.63
CA LYS A 43 8.05 -14.67 -17.89
C LYS A 43 7.80 -16.18 -17.80
N TRP A 44 7.05 -16.64 -16.79
CA TRP A 44 6.74 -18.05 -16.64
C TRP A 44 5.82 -18.59 -17.75
N LEU A 45 4.95 -17.74 -18.31
CA LEU A 45 4.09 -18.05 -19.45
C LEU A 45 4.82 -17.95 -20.80
N ASN A 46 6.08 -17.51 -20.82
CA ASN A 46 6.79 -17.12 -22.04
C ASN A 46 5.94 -16.17 -22.91
N ALA A 47 5.39 -15.12 -22.27
CA ALA A 47 4.46 -14.18 -22.86
C ALA A 47 5.00 -12.75 -22.80
N THR A 48 4.65 -11.93 -23.79
CA THR A 48 4.95 -10.49 -23.80
C THR A 48 4.04 -9.76 -22.83
N LEU A 49 4.62 -8.98 -21.90
CA LEU A 49 3.86 -8.13 -20.99
C LEU A 49 3.44 -6.84 -21.69
N LEU A 50 2.16 -6.53 -21.68
CA LEU A 50 1.54 -5.34 -22.28
C LEU A 50 0.82 -4.52 -21.20
N PRO A 51 1.47 -3.48 -20.65
CA PRO A 51 0.80 -2.58 -19.72
C PRO A 51 -0.37 -1.86 -20.39
N THR A 52 -1.50 -1.77 -19.68
CA THR A 52 -2.73 -1.15 -20.17
C THR A 52 -3.17 -0.08 -19.17
N GLY A 53 -3.60 1.08 -19.68
CA GLY A 53 -4.22 2.13 -18.86
C GLY A 53 -5.60 1.73 -18.35
N THR A 54 -6.14 2.54 -17.44
CA THR A 54 -7.43 2.30 -16.78
C THR A 54 -8.60 3.06 -17.43
N SER A 55 -8.31 3.90 -18.44
CA SER A 55 -9.36 4.62 -19.15
C SER A 55 -10.18 3.69 -20.05
N ILE A 56 -11.43 4.07 -20.34
CA ILE A 56 -12.26 3.30 -21.27
C ILE A 56 -11.65 3.20 -22.68
N ALA A 57 -10.89 4.23 -23.11
CA ALA A 57 -10.20 4.23 -24.38
C ALA A 57 -9.07 3.18 -24.41
N ASP A 58 -8.24 3.15 -23.37
CA ASP A 58 -7.16 2.17 -23.22
C ASP A 58 -7.69 0.74 -23.22
N ILE A 59 -8.77 0.49 -22.48
CA ILE A 59 -9.41 -0.82 -22.40
C ILE A 59 -9.93 -1.28 -23.78
N ARG A 60 -10.57 -0.38 -24.55
CA ARG A 60 -11.05 -0.71 -25.90
C ARG A 60 -9.90 -1.04 -26.85
N VAL A 61 -8.84 -0.25 -26.81
CA VAL A 61 -7.63 -0.50 -27.62
C VAL A 61 -6.98 -1.84 -27.25
N MET A 62 -6.88 -2.14 -25.96
CA MET A 62 -6.37 -3.42 -25.47
C MET A 62 -7.21 -4.59 -26.00
N ILE A 63 -8.54 -4.52 -25.91
CA ILE A 63 -9.45 -5.57 -26.38
C ILE A 63 -9.27 -5.78 -27.89
N GLU A 64 -9.27 -4.72 -28.68
CA GLU A 64 -9.07 -4.79 -30.12
C GLU A 64 -7.73 -5.42 -30.50
N ASN A 65 -6.66 -5.03 -29.83
CA ASN A 65 -5.32 -5.56 -30.07
C ASN A 65 -5.19 -7.02 -29.62
N SER A 66 -5.86 -7.44 -28.54
CA SER A 66 -5.78 -8.81 -28.03
C SER A 66 -6.21 -9.87 -29.05
N HIS A 67 -7.08 -9.52 -30.00
CA HIS A 67 -7.52 -10.39 -31.09
C HIS A 67 -6.57 -10.42 -32.29
N LYS A 68 -5.67 -9.44 -32.43
CA LYS A 68 -4.76 -9.27 -33.57
C LYS A 68 -3.35 -9.79 -33.31
N LEU A 69 -2.96 -9.93 -32.03
CA LEU A 69 -1.60 -10.30 -31.64
C LEU A 69 -1.33 -11.79 -31.91
N SER A 70 -0.17 -12.07 -32.47
CA SER A 70 0.38 -13.42 -32.61
C SER A 70 1.34 -13.69 -31.45
N GLY A 71 1.19 -14.85 -30.78
CA GLY A 71 2.01 -15.23 -29.64
C GLY A 71 1.33 -14.92 -28.30
N ASN A 72 1.89 -15.48 -27.22
CA ASN A 72 1.32 -15.31 -25.89
C ASN A 72 1.55 -13.88 -25.37
N CYS A 73 0.50 -13.24 -24.88
CA CYS A 73 0.52 -11.91 -24.31
C CYS A 73 -0.13 -11.88 -22.94
N VAL A 74 0.42 -11.07 -22.03
CA VAL A 74 -0.18 -10.74 -20.74
C VAL A 74 -0.54 -9.26 -20.76
N HIS A 75 -1.84 -8.96 -20.78
CA HIS A 75 -2.37 -7.61 -20.63
C HIS A 75 -2.47 -7.27 -19.15
N LEU A 76 -1.68 -6.29 -18.70
CA LEU A 76 -1.64 -5.87 -17.29
C LEU A 76 -2.41 -4.57 -17.08
N ILE A 77 -3.56 -4.66 -16.43
CA ILE A 77 -4.38 -3.51 -16.01
C ILE A 77 -4.02 -3.17 -14.57
N SER A 78 -3.17 -2.18 -14.39
CA SER A 78 -2.66 -1.81 -13.06
C SER A 78 -3.57 -0.82 -12.37
N ASP A 79 -3.69 -0.95 -11.02
CA ASP A 79 -4.40 -0.01 -10.17
C ASP A 79 -5.87 0.20 -10.62
N ALA A 80 -6.53 -0.90 -10.97
CA ALA A 80 -7.88 -0.93 -11.54
C ALA A 80 -8.98 -0.49 -10.55
N ASP A 81 -8.64 -0.28 -9.28
CA ASP A 81 -9.52 0.35 -8.29
C ASP A 81 -10.09 1.70 -8.79
N ASN A 82 -9.33 2.41 -9.61
CA ASN A 82 -9.70 3.75 -10.10
C ASN A 82 -10.44 3.72 -11.45
N MET A 83 -10.76 2.54 -11.98
CA MET A 83 -11.49 2.42 -13.24
C MET A 83 -12.92 2.92 -13.13
N SER A 84 -13.40 3.63 -14.17
CA SER A 84 -14.81 3.98 -14.27
C SER A 84 -15.69 2.73 -14.47
N VAL A 85 -16.98 2.85 -14.13
CA VAL A 85 -17.96 1.75 -14.36
C VAL A 85 -18.01 1.37 -15.84
N GLN A 86 -17.92 2.35 -16.74
CA GLN A 86 -17.93 2.13 -18.18
C GLN A 86 -16.69 1.33 -18.64
N ALA A 87 -15.51 1.64 -18.11
CA ALA A 87 -14.28 0.91 -18.41
C ALA A 87 -14.34 -0.54 -17.89
N ARG A 88 -14.90 -0.74 -16.69
CA ARG A 88 -15.13 -2.07 -16.13
C ARG A 88 -16.12 -2.89 -16.96
N ASN A 89 -17.22 -2.29 -17.38
CA ASN A 89 -18.21 -2.96 -18.23
C ASN A 89 -17.62 -3.35 -19.61
N ALA A 90 -16.69 -2.55 -20.16
CA ALA A 90 -16.05 -2.91 -21.42
C ALA A 90 -15.21 -4.19 -21.32
N LEU A 91 -14.69 -4.55 -20.12
CA LEU A 91 -13.94 -5.78 -19.91
C LEU A 91 -14.82 -7.06 -19.93
N LEU A 92 -16.11 -6.95 -19.65
CA LEU A 92 -16.98 -8.13 -19.45
C LEU A 92 -16.89 -9.11 -20.62
N LYS A 93 -16.96 -8.60 -21.86
CA LYS A 93 -16.93 -9.47 -23.05
C LYS A 93 -15.62 -10.25 -23.18
N VAL A 94 -14.47 -9.58 -22.98
CA VAL A 94 -13.15 -10.22 -23.13
C VAL A 94 -12.83 -11.15 -21.94
N THR A 95 -13.47 -10.95 -20.79
CA THR A 95 -13.31 -11.83 -19.62
C THR A 95 -14.15 -13.10 -19.74
N GLU A 96 -15.25 -13.07 -20.50
CA GLU A 96 -16.07 -14.25 -20.81
C GLU A 96 -15.41 -15.14 -21.87
N GLU A 97 -14.94 -14.53 -22.96
CA GLU A 97 -14.35 -15.22 -24.11
C GLU A 97 -12.96 -14.63 -24.44
N PRO A 98 -11.95 -14.88 -23.59
CA PRO A 98 -10.62 -14.35 -23.83
C PRO A 98 -9.96 -15.01 -25.06
N PRO A 99 -9.26 -14.25 -25.92
CA PRO A 99 -8.50 -14.81 -27.04
C PRO A 99 -7.49 -15.85 -26.58
N ASN A 100 -7.27 -16.90 -27.38
CA ASN A 100 -6.48 -18.07 -26.99
C ASN A 100 -5.02 -17.75 -26.57
N ASN A 101 -4.44 -16.69 -27.10
CA ASN A 101 -3.06 -16.29 -26.82
C ASN A 101 -2.96 -15.16 -25.81
N SER A 102 -4.07 -14.72 -25.19
CA SER A 102 -4.10 -13.58 -24.29
C SER A 102 -4.45 -13.99 -22.87
N TYR A 103 -3.68 -13.46 -21.94
CA TYR A 103 -3.94 -13.50 -20.51
C TYR A 103 -4.21 -12.08 -20.03
N PHE A 104 -5.15 -11.91 -19.13
CA PHE A 104 -5.50 -10.62 -18.56
C PHE A 104 -5.27 -10.66 -17.06
N ILE A 105 -4.40 -9.78 -16.57
CA ILE A 105 -4.10 -9.64 -15.15
C ILE A 105 -4.51 -8.25 -14.72
N MET A 106 -5.45 -8.16 -13.79
CA MET A 106 -5.89 -6.91 -13.19
C MET A 106 -5.35 -6.81 -11.77
N THR A 107 -4.89 -5.63 -11.34
CA THR A 107 -4.45 -5.44 -9.96
C THR A 107 -5.40 -4.53 -9.21
N LEU A 108 -5.77 -4.93 -7.99
CA LEU A 108 -6.65 -4.19 -7.07
C LEU A 108 -6.02 -4.12 -5.67
N GLU A 109 -6.36 -3.10 -4.92
CA GLU A 109 -6.06 -3.04 -3.48
C GLU A 109 -7.10 -3.79 -2.67
N ASP A 110 -8.38 -3.71 -3.07
CA ASP A 110 -9.50 -4.39 -2.47
C ASP A 110 -10.38 -5.01 -3.57
N GLU A 111 -10.76 -6.28 -3.43
CA GLU A 111 -11.61 -6.97 -4.40
C GLU A 111 -13.01 -6.35 -4.53
N ASN A 112 -13.49 -5.67 -3.49
CA ASN A 112 -14.76 -4.96 -3.50
C ASN A 112 -14.75 -3.71 -4.38
N ASN A 113 -13.58 -3.25 -4.81
CA ASN A 113 -13.42 -2.11 -5.72
C ASN A 113 -13.67 -2.47 -7.19
N THR A 114 -14.18 -3.68 -7.49
CA THR A 114 -14.60 -4.05 -8.85
C THR A 114 -16.04 -4.54 -8.89
N LEU A 115 -16.58 -4.73 -10.10
CA LEU A 115 -17.95 -5.23 -10.30
C LEU A 115 -18.03 -6.71 -9.92
N ASP A 116 -19.12 -7.12 -9.29
CA ASP A 116 -19.40 -8.54 -8.97
C ASP A 116 -19.38 -9.41 -10.23
N THR A 117 -19.82 -8.85 -11.35
CA THR A 117 -19.79 -9.53 -12.66
C THR A 117 -18.37 -9.81 -13.17
N ILE A 118 -17.39 -8.96 -12.88
CA ILE A 118 -15.98 -9.19 -13.17
C ILE A 118 -15.41 -10.20 -12.17
N ARG A 119 -15.69 -10.00 -10.88
CA ARG A 119 -15.21 -10.86 -9.80
C ARG A 119 -15.63 -12.31 -9.98
N SER A 120 -16.86 -12.57 -10.39
CA SER A 120 -17.38 -13.93 -10.63
C SER A 120 -16.73 -14.67 -11.81
N ARG A 121 -16.03 -13.96 -12.71
CA ARG A 121 -15.34 -14.51 -13.88
C ARG A 121 -13.83 -14.60 -13.71
N ALA A 122 -13.29 -13.99 -12.67
CA ALA A 122 -11.86 -13.95 -12.40
C ALA A 122 -11.44 -15.02 -11.40
N THR A 123 -10.23 -15.56 -11.59
CA THR A 123 -9.53 -16.21 -10.48
C THR A 123 -8.82 -15.14 -9.66
N ILE A 124 -9.11 -15.09 -8.37
CA ILE A 124 -8.54 -14.10 -7.47
C ILE A 124 -7.33 -14.70 -6.77
N PHE A 125 -6.20 -14.00 -6.84
CA PHE A 125 -4.99 -14.30 -6.12
C PHE A 125 -4.72 -13.17 -5.12
N THR A 126 -4.74 -13.49 -3.84
CA THR A 126 -4.53 -12.51 -2.77
C THR A 126 -3.06 -12.48 -2.34
N MET A 127 -2.51 -11.28 -2.28
CA MET A 127 -1.18 -10.99 -1.74
C MET A 127 -1.34 -10.42 -0.34
N ASP A 128 -0.77 -11.10 0.64
CA ASP A 128 -0.80 -10.69 2.02
C ASP A 128 0.19 -9.54 2.32
N ARG A 129 0.00 -8.91 3.48
CA ARG A 129 1.01 -8.01 4.06
C ARG A 129 2.25 -8.82 4.43
N TYR A 130 3.39 -8.17 4.35
CA TYR A 130 4.66 -8.80 4.69
C TYR A 130 4.85 -8.81 6.20
N ARG A 131 5.35 -9.92 6.71
CA ARG A 131 5.74 -10.03 8.13
C ARG A 131 7.03 -9.24 8.39
N PRO A 132 7.28 -8.78 9.61
CA PRO A 132 8.52 -8.04 9.95
C PRO A 132 9.80 -8.75 9.49
N LYS A 133 9.83 -10.09 9.55
CA LYS A 133 10.97 -10.89 9.06
C LYS A 133 11.19 -10.72 7.56
N GLU A 134 10.12 -10.74 6.76
CA GLU A 134 10.18 -10.59 5.30
C GLU A 134 10.57 -9.15 4.90
N ILE A 135 10.10 -8.16 5.65
CA ILE A 135 10.53 -6.76 5.50
C ILE A 135 12.03 -6.63 5.80
N ARG A 136 12.52 -7.23 6.88
CA ARG A 136 13.95 -7.27 7.20
C ARG A 136 14.78 -7.88 6.08
N GLU A 137 14.38 -9.05 5.58
CA GLU A 137 15.06 -9.73 4.46
C GLU A 137 15.07 -8.86 3.19
N TYR A 138 13.99 -8.11 2.94
CA TYR A 138 13.92 -7.18 1.82
C TYR A 138 14.93 -6.05 1.97
N ILE A 139 15.03 -5.45 3.17
CA ILE A 139 15.96 -4.36 3.47
C ILE A 139 17.40 -4.85 3.31
N GLU A 140 17.76 -5.98 3.91
CA GLU A 140 19.10 -6.56 3.88
C GLU A 140 19.58 -6.90 2.46
N LYS A 141 18.66 -7.31 1.57
CA LYS A 141 18.97 -7.61 0.16
C LYS A 141 19.07 -6.35 -0.72
N LYS A 142 18.34 -5.30 -0.40
CA LYS A 142 18.22 -4.12 -1.26
C LYS A 142 19.11 -2.97 -0.85
N PHE A 143 19.29 -2.77 0.44
CA PHE A 143 20.01 -1.64 1.00
C PHE A 143 21.27 -2.11 1.74
N THR A 144 22.35 -2.30 0.99
CA THR A 144 23.64 -2.75 1.53
C THR A 144 24.37 -1.66 2.35
N ASP A 145 24.00 -0.39 2.15
CA ASP A 145 24.70 0.77 2.71
C ASP A 145 24.07 1.34 4.00
N ILE A 146 23.14 0.64 4.63
CA ILE A 146 22.60 1.03 5.95
C ILE A 146 23.68 0.77 7.01
N THR A 147 24.66 1.71 7.13
CA THR A 147 25.91 1.44 7.85
C THR A 147 26.03 2.06 9.24
N LYS A 148 25.28 3.09 9.63
CA LYS A 148 25.56 3.83 10.89
C LYS A 148 24.55 3.62 12.00
N ASP A 149 23.49 3.16 12.05
CA ASP A 149 22.58 2.73 13.11
C ASP A 149 21.65 1.61 12.61
N ARG A 150 22.32 0.56 12.11
CA ARG A 150 21.63 -0.53 11.41
C ARG A 150 20.47 -1.13 12.20
N VAL A 151 20.64 -1.26 13.51
CA VAL A 151 19.62 -1.89 14.37
C VAL A 151 18.41 -0.98 14.55
N SER A 152 18.62 0.29 14.91
CA SER A 152 17.55 1.28 15.11
C SER A 152 16.79 1.55 13.80
N THR A 153 17.52 1.75 12.72
CA THR A 153 16.92 2.01 11.41
C THR A 153 16.12 0.81 10.90
N ILE A 154 16.62 -0.42 11.02
CA ILE A 154 15.88 -1.63 10.66
C ILE A 154 14.62 -1.79 11.51
N SER A 155 14.70 -1.45 12.81
CA SER A 155 13.54 -1.46 13.70
C SER A 155 12.43 -0.53 13.19
N ILE A 156 12.76 0.71 12.83
CA ILE A 156 11.81 1.68 12.26
C ILE A 156 11.09 1.09 11.03
N TYR A 157 11.84 0.52 10.08
CA TYR A 157 11.24 -0.08 8.90
C TYR A 157 10.31 -1.25 9.23
N THR A 158 10.77 -2.18 10.10
CA THR A 158 9.99 -3.39 10.41
C THR A 158 8.75 -3.10 11.24
N THR A 159 8.72 -1.98 11.96
CA THR A 159 7.56 -1.53 12.73
C THR A 159 6.57 -0.75 11.85
N LEU A 160 7.04 0.13 10.98
CA LEU A 160 6.18 1.02 10.22
C LEU A 160 5.72 0.42 8.89
N CYS A 161 6.51 -0.46 8.27
CA CYS A 161 6.26 -0.93 6.92
C CYS A 161 5.68 -2.35 6.90
N GLU A 162 4.60 -2.52 6.16
CA GLU A 162 3.94 -3.80 5.89
C GLU A 162 4.13 -4.28 4.44
N THR A 163 4.78 -3.46 3.61
CA THR A 163 5.04 -3.79 2.20
C THR A 163 6.41 -3.27 1.74
N PRO A 164 7.04 -3.92 0.74
CA PRO A 164 8.26 -3.42 0.11
C PRO A 164 8.13 -2.01 -0.49
N GLY A 165 6.92 -1.64 -0.92
CA GLY A 165 6.63 -0.30 -1.41
C GLY A 165 6.72 0.76 -0.32
N GLU A 166 6.19 0.47 0.87
CA GLU A 166 6.32 1.37 2.03
C GLU A 166 7.79 1.49 2.48
N VAL A 167 8.57 0.40 2.44
CA VAL A 167 10.01 0.47 2.71
C VAL A 167 10.73 1.41 1.74
N ASN A 168 10.44 1.31 0.44
CA ASN A 168 11.05 2.20 -0.55
C ASN A 168 10.64 3.66 -0.33
N LEU A 169 9.38 3.90 -0.01
CA LEU A 169 8.85 5.22 0.27
C LEU A 169 9.53 5.82 1.52
N LEU A 170 9.58 5.08 2.62
CA LEU A 170 10.23 5.51 3.85
C LEU A 170 11.72 5.78 3.64
N ASN A 171 12.41 4.93 2.84
CA ASN A 171 13.80 5.15 2.49
C ASN A 171 14.02 6.44 1.69
N SER A 172 13.11 6.77 0.76
CA SER A 172 13.20 8.01 -0.02
C SER A 172 12.96 9.27 0.80
N MET A 173 12.29 9.15 1.94
CA MET A 173 12.02 10.25 2.87
C MET A 173 13.12 10.43 3.94
N GLY A 174 14.09 9.49 4.02
CA GLY A 174 15.08 9.45 5.11
C GLY A 174 14.45 8.90 6.39
N ALA A 175 14.53 7.58 6.61
CA ALA A 175 13.79 6.91 7.70
C ALA A 175 14.08 7.46 9.09
N LEU A 176 15.34 7.81 9.37
CA LEU A 176 15.74 8.31 10.69
C LEU A 176 15.23 9.74 10.90
N GLU A 177 15.47 10.64 9.93
CA GLU A 177 15.00 12.02 9.99
C GLU A 177 13.47 12.10 10.06
N PHE A 178 12.79 11.20 9.35
CA PHE A 178 11.33 11.07 9.40
C PHE A 178 10.87 10.67 10.81
N TYR A 179 11.48 9.65 11.41
CA TYR A 179 11.09 9.17 12.74
C TYR A 179 11.37 10.21 13.83
N GLU A 180 12.53 10.87 13.78
CA GLU A 180 12.86 11.99 14.67
C GLU A 180 11.88 13.17 14.54
N TYR A 181 11.43 13.45 13.31
CA TYR A 181 10.39 14.45 13.10
C TYR A 181 9.07 14.06 13.74
N CYS A 182 8.63 12.81 13.58
CA CYS A 182 7.40 12.30 14.21
C CYS A 182 7.49 12.35 15.74
N ASP A 183 8.63 11.98 16.31
CA ASP A 183 8.86 12.05 17.75
C ASP A 183 8.76 13.50 18.26
N LYS A 184 9.37 14.45 17.59
CA LYS A 184 9.22 15.89 17.92
C LYS A 184 7.76 16.35 17.86
N VAL A 185 6.97 15.85 16.94
CA VAL A 185 5.54 16.15 16.86
C VAL A 185 4.81 15.60 18.08
N VAL A 186 5.02 14.34 18.44
CA VAL A 186 4.41 13.71 19.64
C VAL A 186 4.74 14.52 20.89
N GLN A 187 6.02 14.84 21.11
CA GLN A 187 6.49 15.56 22.33
C GLN A 187 6.00 17.00 22.44
N ASN A 188 5.62 17.63 21.33
CA ASN A 188 5.31 19.06 21.31
C ASN A 188 3.85 19.39 20.97
N ILE A 189 3.04 18.46 20.47
CA ILE A 189 1.69 18.75 19.99
C ILE A 189 0.81 19.38 21.09
N ALA A 190 0.99 18.94 22.31
CA ALA A 190 0.29 19.48 23.49
C ALA A 190 0.75 20.89 23.91
N LYS A 191 2.01 21.24 23.62
CA LYS A 191 2.66 22.48 24.08
C LYS A 191 2.47 23.64 23.12
N VAL A 192 2.00 23.36 21.89
CA VAL A 192 1.88 24.35 20.82
C VAL A 192 0.54 25.09 20.90
N SER A 193 0.57 26.42 20.75
CA SER A 193 -0.68 27.22 20.70
C SER A 193 -1.55 26.82 19.50
N THR A 194 -2.87 27.03 19.58
CA THR A 194 -3.83 26.70 18.54
C THR A 194 -3.44 27.27 17.17
N SER A 195 -2.93 28.51 17.12
CA SER A 195 -2.49 29.14 15.87
C SER A 195 -1.26 28.48 15.24
N ASN A 196 -0.44 27.79 16.01
CA ASN A 196 0.77 27.11 15.56
C ASN A 196 0.58 25.59 15.40
N SER A 197 -0.53 25.01 15.92
CA SER A 197 -0.76 23.56 15.83
C SER A 197 -0.82 23.07 14.40
N PHE A 198 -1.40 23.84 13.48
CA PHE A 198 -1.44 23.49 12.05
C PHE A 198 -0.06 23.53 11.38
N LYS A 199 0.95 24.14 12.00
CA LYS A 199 2.33 24.13 11.51
C LYS A 199 3.14 22.96 12.06
N ILE A 200 2.64 22.25 13.06
CA ILE A 200 3.40 21.18 13.73
C ILE A 200 3.65 19.99 12.80
N ALA A 201 2.77 19.80 11.85
CA ALA A 201 2.86 18.75 10.84
C ALA A 201 3.04 19.34 9.42
N ASP A 202 3.76 20.45 9.30
CA ASP A 202 3.98 21.20 8.06
C ASP A 202 4.71 20.39 6.97
N LYS A 203 5.52 19.42 7.39
CA LYS A 203 6.25 18.52 6.48
C LYS A 203 5.42 17.32 6.00
N VAL A 204 4.18 17.13 6.51
CA VAL A 204 3.34 16.02 6.07
C VAL A 204 2.66 16.36 4.77
N SER A 205 2.92 15.57 3.74
CA SER A 205 2.28 15.74 2.44
C SER A 205 0.86 15.16 2.43
N LEU A 206 -0.08 15.98 2.00
CA LEU A 206 -1.49 15.60 1.88
C LEU A 206 -1.87 15.15 0.47
N LYS A 207 -0.96 15.26 -0.49
CA LYS A 207 -1.17 14.82 -1.87
C LYS A 207 -0.10 13.82 -2.27
N ASP A 208 -0.52 12.77 -2.96
CA ASP A 208 0.39 11.76 -3.50
C ASP A 208 1.38 12.42 -4.49
N GLY A 209 2.68 12.15 -4.30
CA GLY A 209 3.75 12.67 -5.16
C GLY A 209 4.20 14.10 -4.90
N GLN A 210 3.69 14.79 -3.86
CA GLN A 210 4.29 16.04 -3.37
C GLN A 210 5.52 15.77 -2.50
N GLU A 211 6.42 16.76 -2.44
CA GLU A 211 7.49 16.76 -1.45
C GLU A 211 6.89 16.76 -0.04
N GLY A 212 7.46 15.96 0.83
CA GLY A 212 7.02 15.84 2.21
C GLY A 212 6.88 14.40 2.66
N TYR A 213 6.52 14.23 3.92
CA TYR A 213 6.34 12.93 4.53
C TYR A 213 4.94 12.35 4.21
N ASP A 214 4.88 11.05 3.95
CA ASP A 214 3.61 10.37 3.66
C ASP A 214 2.70 10.37 4.89
N LEU A 215 1.45 10.81 4.72
CA LEU A 215 0.47 10.95 5.79
C LEU A 215 0.19 9.62 6.51
N LYS A 216 0.07 8.51 5.79
CA LYS A 216 -0.21 7.20 6.38
C LYS A 216 0.95 6.73 7.25
N LEU A 217 2.19 6.86 6.75
CA LEU A 217 3.39 6.50 7.51
C LEU A 217 3.56 7.42 8.72
N PHE A 218 3.25 8.72 8.58
CA PHE A 218 3.27 9.67 9.68
C PHE A 218 2.31 9.28 10.81
N LEU A 219 1.06 8.98 10.51
CA LEU A 219 0.09 8.55 11.53
C LEU A 219 0.47 7.21 12.16
N LYS A 220 1.03 6.26 11.38
CA LYS A 220 1.58 5.01 11.92
C LYS A 220 2.73 5.26 12.89
N ALA A 221 3.69 6.12 12.52
CA ALA A 221 4.81 6.47 13.38
C ALA A 221 4.33 7.14 14.66
N PHE A 222 3.37 8.05 14.56
CA PHE A 222 2.77 8.72 15.72
C PHE A 222 2.16 7.71 16.70
N VAL A 223 1.38 6.76 16.23
CA VAL A 223 0.80 5.67 17.07
C VAL A 223 1.91 4.87 17.73
N THR A 224 2.94 4.49 16.97
CA THR A 224 4.07 3.69 17.47
C THR A 224 4.78 4.43 18.60
N ILE A 225 5.15 5.70 18.38
CA ILE A 225 5.87 6.51 19.38
C ILE A 225 5.02 6.70 20.65
N CYS A 226 3.71 6.96 20.52
CA CYS A 226 2.84 7.03 21.67
C CYS A 226 2.82 5.71 22.47
N PHE A 227 2.82 4.56 21.81
CA PHE A 227 2.90 3.26 22.51
C PHE A 227 4.26 3.03 23.16
N ASP A 228 5.34 3.45 22.52
CA ASP A 228 6.71 3.39 23.10
C ASP A 228 6.78 4.22 24.39
N GLU A 229 6.16 5.41 24.42
CA GLU A 229 6.04 6.24 25.62
C GLU A 229 5.21 5.56 26.72
N VAL A 230 4.08 4.95 26.38
CA VAL A 230 3.25 4.16 27.32
C VAL A 230 4.08 3.04 27.97
N ILE A 231 4.87 2.34 27.16
CA ILE A 231 5.71 1.23 27.64
C ILE A 231 6.88 1.77 28.51
N ALA A 232 7.44 2.90 28.15
CA ALA A 232 8.55 3.52 28.88
C ALA A 232 8.11 4.02 30.26
N ILE A 233 6.94 4.64 30.37
CA ILE A 233 6.37 5.11 31.64
C ILE A 233 6.04 3.92 32.55
N ASN A 234 5.37 2.88 32.00
CA ASN A 234 5.02 1.63 32.69
C ASN A 234 4.42 1.81 34.10
N ASP A 235 3.61 2.85 34.29
CA ASP A 235 2.91 3.17 35.54
C ASP A 235 1.43 3.50 35.23
N PRO A 236 0.50 2.60 35.51
CA PRO A 236 -0.93 2.80 35.21
C PRO A 236 -1.58 3.99 35.95
N GLU A 237 -0.99 4.46 37.04
CA GLU A 237 -1.48 5.62 37.80
C GLU A 237 -0.93 6.94 37.21
N ASN A 238 0.05 6.87 36.30
CA ASN A 238 0.62 8.05 35.68
C ASN A 238 -0.35 8.63 34.64
N LEU A 239 -0.72 9.89 34.83
CA LEU A 239 -1.65 10.60 33.95
C LEU A 239 -1.12 10.66 32.49
N GLU A 240 0.16 10.92 32.31
CA GLU A 240 0.77 11.03 30.96
C GLU A 240 0.65 9.71 30.19
N MET A 241 0.81 8.57 30.84
CA MET A 241 0.61 7.26 30.22
C MET A 241 -0.78 7.14 29.63
N GLY A 242 -1.83 7.57 30.40
CA GLY A 242 -3.20 7.59 29.93
C GLY A 242 -3.42 8.50 28.72
N LEU A 243 -2.79 9.66 28.71
CA LEU A 243 -2.86 10.63 27.61
C LEU A 243 -2.22 10.07 26.32
N TYR A 244 -1.00 9.50 26.40
CA TYR A 244 -0.37 8.84 25.24
C TYR A 244 -1.20 7.69 24.70
N ALA A 245 -1.79 6.86 25.57
CA ALA A 245 -2.68 5.77 25.15
C ALA A 245 -3.91 6.30 24.39
N GLN A 246 -4.54 7.36 24.87
CA GLN A 246 -5.68 7.99 24.19
C GLN A 246 -5.29 8.58 22.83
N MET A 247 -4.14 9.27 22.75
CA MET A 247 -3.62 9.80 21.50
C MET A 247 -3.36 8.69 20.47
N ALA A 248 -2.79 7.55 20.89
CA ALA A 248 -2.57 6.40 20.03
C ALA A 248 -3.88 5.83 19.50
N LEU A 249 -4.84 5.58 20.39
CA LEU A 249 -6.15 5.03 20.00
C LEU A 249 -6.90 5.97 19.06
N LYS A 250 -6.88 7.26 19.34
CA LYS A 250 -7.52 8.26 18.48
C LYS A 250 -6.88 8.32 17.11
N THR A 251 -5.55 8.29 17.05
CA THR A 251 -4.83 8.30 15.77
C THR A 251 -5.10 7.02 14.95
N ASP A 252 -5.30 5.86 15.59
CA ASP A 252 -5.67 4.62 14.90
C ASP A 252 -7.07 4.72 14.25
N GLU A 253 -8.01 5.47 14.84
CA GLU A 253 -9.31 5.76 14.20
C GLU A 253 -9.09 6.51 12.86
N TYR A 254 -8.26 7.56 12.87
CA TYR A 254 -7.91 8.31 11.65
C TYR A 254 -7.18 7.48 10.61
N LEU A 255 -6.32 6.55 11.04
CA LEU A 255 -5.69 5.58 10.13
C LEU A 255 -6.70 4.66 9.45
N ARG A 256 -7.78 4.29 10.14
CA ARG A 256 -8.89 3.50 9.56
C ARG A 256 -9.68 4.33 8.56
N GLU A 257 -10.00 5.59 8.90
CA GLU A 257 -10.69 6.51 8.00
C GLU A 257 -9.88 6.77 6.71
N LEU A 258 -8.57 6.89 6.81
CA LEU A 258 -7.68 7.10 5.66
C LEU A 258 -7.73 5.96 4.63
N ARG A 259 -8.24 4.77 4.97
CA ARG A 259 -8.48 3.69 4.02
C ARG A 259 -9.58 4.00 3.02
N ASN A 260 -10.50 4.93 3.37
CA ASN A 260 -11.53 5.37 2.46
C ASN A 260 -10.95 6.39 1.47
N LYS A 261 -10.91 6.03 0.18
CA LYS A 261 -10.35 6.87 -0.90
C LYS A 261 -11.07 8.20 -1.11
N SER A 262 -12.30 8.33 -0.60
CA SER A 262 -13.11 9.56 -0.71
C SER A 262 -12.82 10.58 0.39
N VAL A 263 -11.97 10.27 1.35
CA VAL A 263 -11.64 11.16 2.47
C VAL A 263 -10.82 12.35 1.99
N ASN A 264 -11.23 13.54 2.41
CA ASN A 264 -10.44 14.75 2.24
C ASN A 264 -9.28 14.74 3.27
N LYS A 265 -8.07 14.46 2.78
CA LYS A 265 -6.86 14.34 3.62
C LYS A 265 -6.55 15.61 4.42
N GLN A 266 -6.85 16.81 3.86
CA GLN A 266 -6.67 18.08 4.58
C GLN A 266 -7.60 18.15 5.78
N MET A 267 -8.90 17.93 5.56
CA MET A 267 -9.90 17.96 6.63
C MET A 267 -9.60 16.88 7.70
N LEU A 268 -9.19 15.69 7.27
CA LEU A 268 -8.78 14.62 8.18
C LEU A 268 -7.62 15.07 9.07
N MET A 269 -6.59 15.66 8.47
CA MET A 269 -5.41 16.12 9.21
C MET A 269 -5.73 17.29 10.17
N ASP A 270 -6.54 18.24 9.74
CA ASP A 270 -6.96 19.38 10.56
C ASP A 270 -7.77 18.91 11.78
N ASN A 271 -8.71 17.99 11.59
CA ASN A 271 -9.50 17.40 12.68
C ASN A 271 -8.61 16.57 13.62
N TRP A 272 -7.70 15.75 13.08
CA TRP A 272 -6.76 14.98 13.86
C TRP A 272 -5.91 15.87 14.78
N ILE A 273 -5.33 16.96 14.26
CA ILE A 273 -4.54 17.91 15.05
C ILE A 273 -5.35 18.48 16.22
N MET A 274 -6.60 18.87 15.96
CA MET A 274 -7.46 19.47 16.98
C MET A 274 -7.81 18.45 18.07
N GLU A 275 -8.25 17.26 17.70
CA GLU A 275 -8.64 16.22 18.65
C GLU A 275 -7.47 15.69 19.48
N ILE A 276 -6.28 15.53 18.88
CA ILE A 276 -5.10 15.10 19.63
C ILE A 276 -4.67 16.16 20.67
N ARG A 277 -4.78 17.44 20.34
CA ARG A 277 -4.52 18.51 21.32
C ARG A 277 -5.53 18.51 22.47
N ASP A 278 -6.80 18.31 22.17
CA ASP A 278 -7.87 18.33 23.18
C ASP A 278 -7.72 17.21 24.22
N ILE A 279 -6.99 16.13 23.89
CA ILE A 279 -6.64 15.07 24.84
C ILE A 279 -5.74 15.58 25.99
N TRP A 280 -4.90 16.60 25.73
CA TRP A 280 -3.96 17.16 26.71
C TRP A 280 -4.53 18.37 27.48
N MET A 281 -5.70 18.90 27.12
CA MET A 281 -6.34 20.03 27.77
C MET A 281 -7.32 19.59 28.87
#